data_72b91fa44ede535aa02b4c6cf7fd02be
#
_entry.id   72b91fa44ede535aa02b4c6cf7fd02be
#
_cell.length_a   1.000
_cell.length_b   1.000
_cell.length_c   1.000
_cell.angle_alpha   90.00
_cell.angle_beta   90.00
_cell.angle_gamma   90.00
#
_symmetry.space_group_name_H-M   'P 1'
#
loop_
_entity.id
_entity.type
_entity.pdbx_description
1 polymer ?
#
loop_
_entity_poly.entity_id
_entity_poly.type
_entity_poly.pdbx_seq_one_letter_code
_entity_poly.pdbx_strand_id
1 'polypeptide(L)'
;DRAGAAAFLTRLDGSDAERAAFLAPFGGETGLDRTDGLRMSLEGGRVLHLRPSGNAPEFRVYVEADSAEAARELLGAALLRVADGIAAG
;
A
#
# COMPACT_ATOMS: atom_id res chain seq x y z
N ASP A 1 -14.11 5.14 -4.29
CA ASP A 1 -15.04 5.48 -3.21
C ASP A 1 -14.72 4.69 -1.94
N ARG A 2 -15.46 4.96 -0.87
CA ARG A 2 -15.20 4.34 0.43
C ARG A 2 -15.31 2.81 0.37
N ALA A 3 -16.35 2.30 -0.29
CA ALA A 3 -16.56 0.87 -0.37
C ALA A 3 -15.44 0.18 -1.16
N GLY A 4 -15.01 0.81 -2.25
CA GLY A 4 -13.92 0.27 -3.06
C GLY A 4 -12.60 0.27 -2.31
N ALA A 5 -12.30 1.35 -1.59
CA ALA A 5 -11.07 1.45 -0.80
C ALA A 5 -11.05 0.41 0.32
N ALA A 6 -12.17 0.26 1.04
CA ALA A 6 -12.26 -0.72 2.11
C ALA A 6 -12.11 -2.15 1.59
N ALA A 7 -12.76 -2.46 0.46
CA ALA A 7 -12.66 -3.78 -0.15
C ALA A 7 -11.22 -4.09 -0.58
N PHE A 8 -10.53 -3.10 -1.14
CA PHE A 8 -9.15 -3.25 -1.56
C PHE A 8 -8.24 -3.57 -0.36
N LEU A 9 -8.37 -2.81 0.73
CA LEU A 9 -7.59 -3.07 1.94
C LEU A 9 -7.89 -4.45 2.51
N THR A 10 -9.16 -4.86 2.53
CA THR A 10 -9.53 -6.18 3.03
C THR A 10 -8.90 -7.29 2.21
N ARG A 11 -8.86 -7.14 0.88
CA ARG A 11 -8.22 -8.14 0.02
C ARG A 11 -6.74 -8.27 0.33
N LEU A 12 -6.04 -7.14 0.47
CA LEU A 12 -4.61 -7.16 0.77
C LEU A 12 -4.32 -7.72 2.17
N ASP A 13 -5.17 -7.39 3.14
CA ASP A 13 -5.00 -7.86 4.50
C ASP A 13 -5.22 -9.38 4.61
N GLY A 14 -6.18 -9.89 3.88
CA GLY A 14 -6.60 -11.27 4.00
C GLY A 14 -5.85 -12.27 3.14
N SER A 15 -4.95 -11.82 2.28
CA SER A 15 -4.29 -12.72 1.32
C SER A 15 -2.84 -12.33 1.08
N ASP A 16 -1.93 -13.21 1.45
CA ASP A 16 -0.50 -13.01 1.16
C ASP A 16 -0.26 -12.96 -0.35
N ALA A 17 -0.99 -13.76 -1.13
CA ALA A 17 -0.85 -13.78 -2.58
C ALA A 17 -1.29 -12.46 -3.20
N GLU A 18 -2.40 -11.91 -2.74
CA GLU A 18 -2.88 -10.60 -3.22
C GLU A 18 -1.89 -9.51 -2.89
N ARG A 19 -1.34 -9.54 -1.67
CA ARG A 19 -0.35 -8.55 -1.25
C ARG A 19 0.92 -8.67 -2.07
N ALA A 20 1.38 -9.91 -2.33
CA ALA A 20 2.57 -10.13 -3.14
C ALA A 20 2.38 -9.61 -4.56
N ALA A 21 1.20 -9.82 -5.14
CA ALA A 21 0.90 -9.32 -6.49
C ALA A 21 0.90 -7.79 -6.51
N PHE A 22 0.31 -7.16 -5.50
CA PHE A 22 0.29 -5.71 -5.40
C PHE A 22 1.71 -5.14 -5.28
N LEU A 23 2.57 -5.79 -4.50
CA LEU A 23 3.92 -5.30 -4.23
C LEU A 23 4.95 -5.70 -5.29
N ALA A 24 4.56 -6.52 -6.28
CA ALA A 24 5.51 -7.05 -7.25
C ALA A 24 6.42 -5.98 -7.89
N PRO A 25 5.92 -4.78 -8.28
CA PRO A 25 6.80 -3.76 -8.84
C PRO A 25 7.75 -3.13 -7.85
N PHE A 26 7.55 -3.35 -6.55
CA PHE A 26 8.30 -2.65 -5.50
C PHE A 26 9.30 -3.54 -4.79
N GLY A 27 9.35 -4.82 -5.11
CA GLY A 27 10.22 -5.77 -4.42
C GLY A 27 9.44 -6.64 -3.45
N GLY A 28 10.13 -7.45 -2.70
CA GLY A 28 9.52 -8.39 -1.77
C GLY A 28 9.13 -7.75 -0.44
N GLU A 29 8.06 -8.26 0.16
CA GLU A 29 7.64 -7.88 1.50
C GLU A 29 8.56 -8.58 2.51
N THR A 30 9.14 -7.82 3.44
CA THR A 30 10.00 -8.36 4.49
C THR A 30 9.32 -8.31 5.86
N GLY A 31 8.23 -7.59 6.00
CA GLY A 31 7.48 -7.52 7.25
C GLY A 31 6.14 -6.85 7.03
N LEU A 32 5.23 -7.10 7.96
CA LEU A 32 3.88 -6.55 7.88
C LEU A 32 3.42 -6.17 9.30
N ASP A 33 2.98 -4.93 9.46
CA ASP A 33 2.43 -4.44 10.72
C ASP A 33 0.99 -3.98 10.46
N ARG A 34 0.05 -4.60 11.16
CA ARG A 34 -1.39 -4.34 11.00
C ARG A 34 -1.95 -3.44 12.08
N THR A 35 -1.11 -2.81 12.88
CA THR A 35 -1.57 -1.97 13.99
C THR A 35 -2.46 -0.83 13.50
N ASP A 36 -2.11 -0.24 12.35
CA ASP A 36 -2.87 0.86 11.78
C ASP A 36 -2.83 0.72 10.26
N GLY A 37 -3.84 0.05 9.71
CA GLY A 37 -3.85 -0.27 8.30
C GLY A 37 -2.84 -1.36 7.98
N LEU A 38 -2.16 -1.21 6.85
CA LEU A 38 -1.14 -2.16 6.40
C LEU A 38 0.18 -1.44 6.20
N ARG A 39 1.11 -1.64 7.11
CA ARG A 39 2.46 -1.09 6.99
C ARG A 39 3.36 -2.21 6.51
N MET A 40 3.73 -2.14 5.24
CA MET A 40 4.49 -3.19 4.57
C MET A 40 5.94 -2.77 4.44
N SER A 41 6.82 -3.53 5.09
CA SER A 41 8.26 -3.34 4.95
C SER A 41 8.72 -4.08 3.71
N LEU A 42 9.58 -3.46 2.92
CA LEU A 42 10.03 -3.97 1.63
C LEU A 42 11.53 -4.19 1.65
N GLU A 43 12.01 -5.01 0.71
CA GLU A 43 13.44 -5.19 0.53
C GLU A 43 14.09 -3.84 0.26
N GLY A 44 15.32 -3.67 0.78
CA GLY A 44 16.03 -2.40 0.63
C GLY A 44 15.68 -1.36 1.68
N GLY A 45 14.93 -1.73 2.71
CA GLY A 45 14.60 -0.82 3.81
C GLY A 45 13.49 0.17 3.50
N ARG A 46 12.79 -0.01 2.38
CA ARG A 46 11.69 0.87 2.03
C ARG A 46 10.42 0.42 2.75
N VAL A 47 9.47 1.32 2.87
CA VAL A 47 8.18 1.04 3.51
C VAL A 47 7.06 1.61 2.66
N LEU A 48 5.99 0.85 2.54
CA LEU A 48 4.74 1.31 1.93
C LEU A 48 3.63 1.08 2.95
N HIS A 49 2.95 2.15 3.35
CA HIS A 49 1.97 2.11 4.42
C HIS A 49 0.63 2.63 3.92
N LEU A 50 -0.38 1.77 3.93
CA LEU A 50 -1.74 2.11 3.54
C LEU A 50 -2.59 2.24 4.80
N ARG A 51 -3.09 3.45 5.06
CA ARG A 51 -3.90 3.72 6.25
C ARG A 51 -5.31 4.14 5.86
N PRO A 52 -6.33 3.55 6.49
CA PRO A 52 -7.69 4.04 6.27
C PRO A 52 -7.83 5.46 6.82
N SER A 53 -8.61 6.29 6.13
CA SER A 53 -8.94 7.62 6.62
C SER A 53 -10.17 7.50 7.49
N GLY A 54 -10.11 8.04 8.71
CA GLY A 54 -11.18 7.89 9.69
C GLY A 54 -12.49 8.55 9.27
N ASN A 55 -12.41 9.68 8.58
CA ASN A 55 -13.58 10.50 8.28
C ASN A 55 -13.82 10.72 6.79
N ALA A 56 -12.97 10.17 5.92
CA ALA A 56 -13.09 10.38 4.49
C ALA A 56 -13.29 9.05 3.77
N PRO A 57 -13.85 9.08 2.55
CA PRO A 57 -14.09 7.83 1.80
C PRO A 57 -12.83 7.24 1.19
N GLU A 58 -11.69 7.84 1.40
CA GLU A 58 -10.42 7.40 0.84
C GLU A 58 -9.48 6.98 1.96
N PHE A 59 -8.34 6.39 1.61
CA PHE A 59 -7.30 6.13 2.59
C PHE A 59 -6.01 6.83 2.18
N ARG A 60 -5.05 6.86 3.09
CA ARG A 60 -3.79 7.56 2.91
C ARG A 60 -2.67 6.59 2.56
N VAL A 61 -1.73 7.07 1.75
CA VAL A 61 -0.56 6.30 1.35
C VAL A 61 0.68 7.02 1.85
N TYR A 62 1.48 6.33 2.65
CA TYR A 62 2.76 6.84 3.14
C TYR A 62 3.89 5.96 2.66
N VAL A 63 5.03 6.54 2.38
CA VAL A 63 6.21 5.78 1.96
C VAL A 63 7.42 6.24 2.74
N GLU A 64 8.40 5.33 2.89
CA GLU A 64 9.73 5.64 3.40
C GLU A 64 10.74 5.05 2.44
N ALA A 65 11.80 5.81 2.17
CA ALA A 65 12.90 5.38 1.33
C ALA A 65 14.16 6.09 1.79
N ASP A 66 15.31 5.72 1.20
CA ASP A 66 16.60 6.25 1.65
C ASP A 66 16.91 7.64 1.11
N SER A 67 16.08 8.18 0.23
CA SER A 67 16.23 9.55 -0.26
C SER A 67 14.87 10.14 -0.59
N ALA A 68 14.80 11.47 -0.66
CA ALA A 68 13.57 12.16 -1.03
C ALA A 68 13.15 11.80 -2.46
N GLU A 69 14.11 11.66 -3.36
CA GLU A 69 13.80 11.29 -4.74
C GLU A 69 13.22 9.88 -4.82
N ALA A 70 13.85 8.92 -4.14
CA ALA A 70 13.36 7.55 -4.11
C ALA A 70 11.96 7.47 -3.48
N ALA A 71 11.72 8.24 -2.43
CA ALA A 71 10.41 8.29 -1.80
C ALA A 71 9.35 8.83 -2.75
N ARG A 72 9.66 9.89 -3.50
CA ARG A 72 8.72 10.45 -4.47
C ARG A 72 8.39 9.46 -5.56
N GLU A 73 9.39 8.72 -6.06
CA GLU A 73 9.19 7.71 -7.10
C GLU A 73 8.31 6.57 -6.58
N LEU A 74 8.61 6.10 -5.38
CA LEU A 74 7.84 5.02 -4.76
C LEU A 74 6.40 5.47 -4.54
N LEU A 75 6.19 6.68 -4.02
CA LEU A 75 4.85 7.19 -3.76
C LEU A 75 4.05 7.31 -5.05
N GLY A 76 4.65 7.86 -6.12
CA GLY A 76 3.94 7.99 -7.39
C GLY A 76 3.52 6.66 -7.96
N ALA A 77 4.42 5.68 -7.95
CA ALA A 77 4.10 4.34 -8.44
C ALA A 77 3.05 3.65 -7.56
N ALA A 78 3.15 3.83 -6.24
CA ALA A 78 2.19 3.23 -5.31
C ALA A 78 0.79 3.80 -5.49
N LEU A 79 0.68 5.11 -5.69
CA LEU A 79 -0.62 5.75 -5.91
C LEU A 79 -1.32 5.20 -7.15
N LEU A 80 -0.56 4.95 -8.22
CA LEU A 80 -1.13 4.35 -9.43
C LEU A 80 -1.60 2.92 -9.17
N ARG A 81 -0.81 2.14 -8.44
CA ARG A 81 -1.18 0.75 -8.12
C ARG A 81 -2.42 0.71 -7.23
N VAL A 82 -2.51 1.63 -6.27
CA VAL A 82 -3.67 1.71 -5.39
C VAL A 82 -4.93 2.06 -6.19
N ALA A 83 -4.82 3.04 -7.09
CA ALA A 83 -5.95 3.44 -7.92
C ALA A 83 -6.43 2.27 -8.78
N ASP A 84 -5.48 1.54 -9.40
CA ASP A 84 -5.82 0.37 -10.21
C ASP A 84 -6.47 -0.73 -9.36
N GLY A 85 -5.97 -0.96 -8.16
CA GLY A 85 -6.51 -1.97 -7.26
C GLY A 85 -7.94 -1.65 -6.81
N ILE A 86 -8.20 -0.40 -6.52
CA ILE A 86 -9.55 0.05 -6.14
C ILE A 86 -10.51 -0.08 -7.32
N ALA A 87 -10.07 0.33 -8.50
CA ALA A 87 -10.90 0.26 -9.71
C ALA A 87 -11.22 -1.18 -10.10
N ALA A 88 -10.30 -2.11 -9.88
CA ALA A 88 -10.48 -3.52 -10.21
C ALA A 88 -11.44 -4.22 -9.26
N GLY A 89 -11.60 -3.68 -8.06
CA GLY A 89 -12.47 -4.24 -7.05
C GLY A 89 -13.90 -3.96 -7.26
#